data_72ae85117247e18e319c9484a9a74aaa
#
_entry.id   72ae85117247e18e319c9484a9a74aaa
#
_cell.length_a   1.000
_cell.length_b   1.000
_cell.length_c   1.000
_cell.angle_alpha   90.00
_cell.angle_beta   90.00
_cell.angle_gamma   90.00
#
_symmetry.space_group_name_H-M   'P 1'
#
loop_
_entity.id
_entity.type
_entity.pdbx_description
1 polymer ?
#
loop_
_entity_poly.entity_id
_entity_poly.type
_entity_poly.pdbx_seq_one_letter_code
_entity_poly.pdbx_strand_id
1 'polypeptide(L)'
;MHKSRRKITEIFDCLQTTEGDNVPVTRAFPVSGRMQIDPFLLFDHFGPVYYHPEEATGVPAHPHCGFEAITFMLNGEIEHRDSFGGQADIRSGDVQWMTAGRGIIHSEL
;
A
#
# COMPACT_ATOMS: atom_id res chain seq x y z
N MET A 1 24.57 9.56 -27.11
CA MET A 1 24.08 10.03 -25.79
C MET A 1 24.42 8.98 -24.74
N HIS A 2 25.32 9.27 -23.82
CA HIS A 2 25.52 8.42 -22.65
C HIS A 2 24.27 8.56 -21.75
N LYS A 3 23.43 7.53 -21.70
CA LYS A 3 22.40 7.46 -20.66
C LYS A 3 23.11 7.31 -19.32
N SER A 4 23.09 8.35 -18.49
CA SER A 4 23.61 8.23 -17.13
C SER A 4 22.76 7.20 -16.38
N ARG A 5 23.39 6.16 -15.84
CA ARG A 5 22.70 5.18 -14.99
C ARG A 5 22.31 5.85 -13.68
N ARG A 6 21.09 5.59 -13.21
CA ARG A 6 20.70 5.99 -11.86
C ARG A 6 21.61 5.30 -10.85
N LYS A 7 22.04 6.05 -9.85
CA LYS A 7 22.88 5.54 -8.77
C LYS A 7 22.02 5.37 -7.52
N ILE A 8 22.35 4.37 -6.71
CA ILE A 8 21.83 4.25 -5.35
C ILE A 8 22.51 5.33 -4.54
N THR A 9 21.73 6.21 -3.91
CA THR A 9 22.25 7.31 -3.08
C THR A 9 22.10 7.02 -1.60
N GLU A 10 21.17 6.15 -1.22
CA GLU A 10 20.90 5.79 0.17
C GLU A 10 20.34 4.37 0.25
N ILE A 11 20.71 3.65 1.31
CA ILE A 11 20.14 2.36 1.72
C ILE A 11 19.80 2.50 3.20
N PHE A 12 18.60 2.07 3.59
CA PHE A 12 18.14 2.17 4.97
C PHE A 12 17.24 0.99 5.34
N ASP A 13 17.18 0.69 6.62
CA ASP A 13 16.29 -0.32 7.17
C ASP A 13 14.86 0.22 7.28
N CYS A 14 13.90 -0.66 7.03
CA CYS A 14 12.48 -0.36 7.17
C CYS A 14 11.97 -0.74 8.56
N LEU A 15 10.89 -0.08 9.01
CA LEU A 15 10.24 -0.38 10.27
C LEU A 15 9.23 -1.53 10.09
N GLN A 16 9.26 -2.50 10.99
CA GLN A 16 8.20 -3.49 11.12
C GLN A 16 7.06 -2.91 11.95
N THR A 17 5.85 -2.90 11.43
CA THR A 17 4.64 -2.38 12.09
C THR A 17 3.41 -3.15 11.63
N THR A 18 2.23 -2.67 11.98
CA THR A 18 0.95 -3.24 11.54
C THR A 18 0.00 -2.15 11.05
N GLU A 19 -0.90 -2.52 10.16
CA GLU A 19 -2.01 -1.70 9.69
C GLU A 19 -3.34 -2.47 9.77
N GLY A 20 -4.46 -1.74 9.78
CA GLY A 20 -5.78 -2.34 9.86
C GLY A 20 -5.93 -3.26 11.07
N ASP A 21 -6.46 -4.45 10.86
CA ASP A 21 -6.63 -5.47 11.90
C ASP A 21 -5.36 -6.31 12.08
N ASN A 22 -4.27 -5.64 12.48
CA ASN A 22 -2.97 -6.25 12.75
C ASN A 22 -2.28 -6.90 11.54
N VAL A 23 -2.56 -6.41 10.33
CA VAL A 23 -1.85 -6.88 9.13
C VAL A 23 -0.39 -6.45 9.20
N PRO A 24 0.58 -7.38 9.13
CA PRO A 24 1.99 -7.02 9.20
C PRO A 24 2.44 -6.18 8.01
N VAL A 25 3.17 -5.10 8.31
CA VAL A 25 3.66 -4.14 7.32
C VAL A 25 5.14 -3.84 7.56
N THR A 26 5.90 -3.80 6.47
CA THR A 26 7.27 -3.29 6.45
C THR A 26 7.25 -1.88 5.86
N ARG A 27 7.44 -0.87 6.71
CA ARG A 27 7.32 0.56 6.35
C ARG A 27 8.65 1.20 6.04
N ALA A 28 8.80 1.72 4.82
CA ALA A 28 9.97 2.50 4.43
C ALA A 28 9.87 3.95 4.96
N PHE A 29 8.71 4.56 4.84
CA PHE A 29 8.36 5.88 5.37
C PHE A 29 6.82 6.04 5.43
N PRO A 30 6.25 6.91 6.29
CA PRO A 30 6.93 7.75 7.27
C PRO A 30 7.44 6.96 8.50
N VAL A 31 8.63 7.28 8.92
CA VAL A 31 9.27 6.79 10.15
C VAL A 31 10.05 7.94 10.79
N SER A 32 10.45 7.80 12.07
CA SER A 32 11.30 8.80 12.70
C SER A 32 12.57 9.06 11.86
N GLY A 33 12.83 10.34 11.56
CA GLY A 33 13.95 10.76 10.72
C GLY A 33 13.75 10.64 9.21
N ARG A 34 12.63 10.05 8.75
CA ARG A 34 12.28 9.97 7.32
C ARG A 34 10.77 10.03 7.15
N MET A 35 10.25 11.24 6.95
CA MET A 35 8.80 11.45 6.89
C MET A 35 8.22 11.23 5.49
N GLN A 36 8.97 11.54 4.44
CA GLN A 36 8.54 11.34 3.06
C GLN A 36 9.74 11.35 2.11
N ILE A 37 9.55 10.82 0.92
CA ILE A 37 10.47 10.94 -0.23
C ILE A 37 9.64 11.44 -1.40
N ASP A 38 9.72 12.72 -1.70
CA ASP A 38 8.92 13.39 -2.73
C ASP A 38 8.98 12.64 -4.09
N PRO A 39 7.82 12.36 -4.72
CA PRO A 39 6.45 12.79 -4.38
C PRO A 39 5.69 11.83 -3.45
N PHE A 40 6.33 10.86 -2.85
CA PHE A 40 5.68 9.82 -2.06
C PHE A 40 5.55 10.23 -0.59
N LEU A 41 4.34 10.10 -0.03
CA LEU A 41 4.00 10.39 1.36
C LEU A 41 4.15 9.17 2.27
N LEU A 42 3.96 7.97 1.71
CA LEU A 42 4.02 6.71 2.41
C LEU A 42 4.47 5.61 1.45
N PHE A 43 5.26 4.69 1.95
CA PHE A 43 5.62 3.48 1.24
C PHE A 43 5.66 2.29 2.19
N ASP A 44 4.68 1.41 2.03
CA ASP A 44 4.50 0.20 2.81
C ASP A 44 4.57 -1.05 1.93
N HIS A 45 5.16 -2.10 2.47
CA HIS A 45 5.11 -3.45 1.92
C HIS A 45 4.31 -4.33 2.88
N PHE A 46 3.16 -4.81 2.42
CA PHE A 46 2.30 -5.72 3.16
C PHE A 46 2.75 -7.17 2.97
N GLY A 47 2.92 -7.90 4.06
CA GLY A 47 3.27 -9.30 4.03
C GLY A 47 4.76 -9.59 3.76
N PRO A 48 5.05 -10.81 3.23
CA PRO A 48 4.08 -11.87 2.92
C PRO A 48 3.45 -12.50 4.16
N VAL A 49 2.15 -12.73 4.10
CA VAL A 49 1.41 -13.46 5.14
C VAL A 49 0.54 -14.52 4.47
N TYR A 50 0.58 -15.72 5.01
CA TYR A 50 -0.29 -16.81 4.59
C TYR A 50 -1.40 -16.97 5.62
N TYR A 51 -2.63 -16.79 5.16
CA TYR A 51 -3.82 -17.01 5.98
C TYR A 51 -4.49 -18.34 5.62
N HIS A 52 -5.00 -19.02 6.63
CA HIS A 52 -5.95 -20.08 6.38
C HIS A 52 -7.27 -19.51 5.90
N PRO A 53 -8.10 -20.32 5.21
CA PRO A 53 -9.45 -19.87 4.87
C PRO A 53 -10.18 -19.25 6.07
N GLU A 54 -10.84 -18.11 5.87
CA GLU A 54 -11.59 -17.37 6.87
C GLU A 54 -10.75 -16.64 7.96
N GLU A 55 -9.42 -16.69 7.91
CA GLU A 55 -8.55 -15.99 8.87
C GLU A 55 -8.09 -14.61 8.39
N ALA A 56 -8.17 -14.31 7.10
CA ALA A 56 -7.77 -13.01 6.57
C ALA A 56 -8.75 -11.92 7.01
N THR A 57 -8.27 -10.94 7.75
CA THR A 57 -9.08 -9.81 8.23
C THR A 57 -8.93 -8.57 7.36
N GLY A 58 -7.79 -8.43 6.69
CA GLY A 58 -7.50 -7.31 5.81
C GLY A 58 -7.46 -5.96 6.50
N VAL A 59 -7.69 -4.92 5.73
CA VAL A 59 -7.80 -3.54 6.21
C VAL A 59 -9.26 -3.10 6.11
N PRO A 60 -9.95 -2.91 7.25
CA PRO A 60 -11.34 -2.50 7.27
C PRO A 60 -11.56 -1.14 6.61
N ALA A 61 -12.82 -0.78 6.40
CA ALA A 61 -13.20 0.49 5.78
C ALA A 61 -12.54 1.69 6.48
N HIS A 62 -11.79 2.47 5.72
CA HIS A 62 -11.06 3.65 6.18
C HIS A 62 -11.05 4.73 5.09
N PRO A 63 -10.94 6.03 5.48
CA PRO A 63 -10.98 7.13 4.53
C PRO A 63 -9.59 7.52 4.02
N HIS A 64 -9.57 8.03 2.79
CA HIS A 64 -8.46 8.78 2.22
C HIS A 64 -8.97 10.07 1.57
N CYS A 65 -8.15 11.12 1.56
CA CYS A 65 -8.41 12.35 0.81
C CYS A 65 -7.11 13.07 0.45
N GLY A 66 -7.12 13.78 -0.66
CA GLY A 66 -6.05 14.71 -1.05
C GLY A 66 -4.82 14.08 -1.69
N PHE A 67 -4.74 12.75 -1.84
CA PHE A 67 -3.64 12.05 -2.49
C PHE A 67 -4.10 10.85 -3.32
N GLU A 68 -3.19 10.19 -3.95
CA GLU A 68 -3.42 8.97 -4.70
C GLU A 68 -2.82 7.77 -3.95
N ALA A 69 -3.55 6.68 -3.89
CA ALA A 69 -3.10 5.41 -3.34
C ALA A 69 -2.87 4.42 -4.48
N ILE A 70 -1.66 3.85 -4.53
CA ILE A 70 -1.28 2.89 -5.55
C ILE A 70 -0.92 1.59 -4.87
N THR A 71 -1.60 0.52 -5.25
CA THR A 71 -1.31 -0.84 -4.79
C THR A 71 -0.70 -1.62 -5.95
N PHE A 72 0.50 -2.15 -5.76
CA PHE A 72 1.10 -3.10 -6.67
C PHE A 72 1.14 -4.48 -6.03
N MET A 73 0.37 -5.42 -6.58
CA MET A 73 0.26 -6.77 -6.04
C MET A 73 1.41 -7.64 -6.53
N LEU A 74 2.33 -7.99 -5.63
CA LEU A 74 3.44 -8.89 -5.94
C LEU A 74 2.99 -10.34 -5.97
N ASN A 75 2.22 -10.75 -4.95
CA ASN A 75 1.71 -12.11 -4.82
C ASN A 75 0.43 -12.10 -3.98
N GLY A 76 -0.51 -12.97 -4.28
CA GLY A 76 -1.77 -13.08 -3.58
C GLY A 76 -2.92 -12.34 -4.26
N GLU A 77 -3.94 -12.02 -3.48
CA GLU A 77 -5.17 -11.37 -3.93
C GLU A 77 -5.72 -10.47 -2.82
N ILE A 78 -6.28 -9.35 -3.19
CA ILE A 78 -7.01 -8.42 -2.32
C ILE A 78 -8.33 -8.05 -2.99
N GLU A 79 -9.42 -8.10 -2.24
CA GLU A 79 -10.69 -7.53 -2.66
C GLU A 79 -10.79 -6.07 -2.20
N HIS A 80 -10.87 -5.16 -3.16
CA HIS A 80 -11.14 -3.74 -2.92
C HIS A 80 -12.65 -3.46 -3.02
N ARG A 81 -13.16 -2.68 -2.07
CA ARG A 81 -14.51 -2.07 -2.15
C ARG A 81 -14.43 -0.61 -1.72
N ASP A 82 -15.20 0.26 -2.39
CA ASP A 82 -15.17 1.69 -2.07
C ASP A 82 -16.55 2.34 -2.02
N SER A 83 -16.59 3.55 -1.45
CA SER A 83 -17.80 4.35 -1.23
C SER A 83 -18.48 4.85 -2.51
N PHE A 84 -17.87 4.70 -3.66
CA PHE A 84 -18.45 5.04 -4.97
C PHE A 84 -19.06 3.81 -5.67
N GLY A 85 -19.13 2.67 -4.98
CA GLY A 85 -19.64 1.42 -5.53
C GLY A 85 -18.61 0.63 -6.34
N GLY A 86 -17.35 1.03 -6.29
CA GLY A 86 -16.25 0.28 -6.90
C GLY A 86 -16.00 -1.02 -6.15
N GLN A 87 -15.76 -2.08 -6.91
CA GLN A 87 -15.33 -3.38 -6.39
C GLN A 87 -14.38 -4.00 -7.40
N ALA A 88 -13.27 -4.53 -6.93
CA ALA A 88 -12.29 -5.19 -7.77
C ALA A 88 -11.47 -6.22 -6.97
N ASP A 89 -11.14 -7.31 -7.62
CA ASP A 89 -10.13 -8.25 -7.14
C ASP A 89 -8.79 -7.88 -7.77
N ILE A 90 -7.81 -7.60 -6.93
CA ILE A 90 -6.46 -7.23 -7.33
C ILE A 90 -5.57 -8.43 -7.09
N ARG A 91 -5.03 -8.99 -8.17
CA ARG A 91 -4.25 -10.23 -8.15
C ARG A 91 -2.78 -9.99 -8.46
N SER A 92 -1.96 -11.02 -8.26
CA SER A 92 -0.52 -10.97 -8.57
C SER A 92 -0.23 -10.35 -9.93
N GLY A 93 0.59 -9.30 -9.96
CA GLY A 93 0.95 -8.53 -11.14
C GLY A 93 0.02 -7.35 -11.46
N ASP A 94 -1.13 -7.24 -10.78
CA ASP A 94 -2.05 -6.13 -10.97
C ASP A 94 -1.59 -4.86 -10.24
N VAL A 95 -2.04 -3.74 -10.75
CA VAL A 95 -1.88 -2.42 -10.12
C VAL A 95 -3.24 -1.78 -9.96
N GLN A 96 -3.56 -1.33 -8.74
CA GLN A 96 -4.70 -0.45 -8.51
C GLN A 96 -4.20 0.97 -8.29
N TRP A 97 -4.77 1.91 -9.01
CA TRP A 97 -4.53 3.33 -8.85
C TRP A 97 -5.82 4.02 -8.41
N MET A 98 -5.85 4.51 -7.19
CA MET A 98 -7.02 5.15 -6.60
C MET A 98 -6.75 6.63 -6.33
N THR A 99 -7.47 7.52 -7.00
CA THR A 99 -7.45 8.95 -6.73
C THR A 99 -8.50 9.27 -5.66
N ALA A 100 -8.07 9.62 -4.46
CA ALA A 100 -8.99 9.88 -3.36
C ALA A 100 -9.72 11.23 -3.52
N GLY A 101 -9.06 12.25 -4.09
CA GLY A 101 -9.68 13.55 -4.33
C GLY A 101 -10.26 14.17 -3.07
N ARG A 102 -11.56 14.51 -3.08
CA ARG A 102 -12.27 15.09 -1.93
C ARG A 102 -12.57 14.09 -0.82
N GLY A 103 -12.38 12.84 -1.07
CA GLY A 103 -12.55 11.77 -0.10
C GLY A 103 -13.14 10.51 -0.72
N ILE A 104 -12.60 9.39 -0.29
CA ILE A 104 -13.09 8.05 -0.59
C ILE A 104 -12.94 7.21 0.67
N ILE A 105 -13.91 6.34 0.93
CA ILE A 105 -13.80 5.31 1.95
C ILE A 105 -13.63 3.99 1.22
N HIS A 106 -12.61 3.22 1.58
CA HIS A 106 -12.41 1.90 0.99
C HIS A 106 -11.99 0.86 2.01
N SER A 107 -12.13 -0.40 1.63
CA SER A 107 -11.62 -1.56 2.35
C SER A 107 -10.82 -2.45 1.42
N GLU A 108 -9.87 -3.17 2.00
CA GLU A 108 -8.99 -4.12 1.33
C GLU A 108 -8.99 -5.42 2.14
N LEU A 109 -9.68 -6.45 1.66
CA LEU A 109 -9.96 -7.71 2.35
C LEU A 109 -9.24 -8.89 1.74
#